data_0c3d15c8949120078ddffbda4e117919
#
_entry.id   0c3d15c8949120078ddffbda4e117919
#
_cell.length_a   1.000
_cell.length_b   1.000
_cell.length_c   1.000
_cell.angle_alpha   90.00
_cell.angle_beta   90.00
_cell.angle_gamma   90.00
#
_symmetry.space_group_name_H-M   'P 1'
#
loop_
_entity.id
_entity.type
_entity.pdbx_description
1 polymer ?
#
loop_
_entity_poly.entity_id
_entity_poly.type
_entity_poly.pdbx_seq_one_letter_code
_entity_poly.pdbx_strand_id
1 'polypeptide(L)'
;MKVLKGSFRDACDVYGFIKYNPARDLRLPRFDKRREDIKHLYTQKEIDLILNKFSNNDTFTCVFLTSCYTGMRTGEVCGLTWDDIDFEKETINIQHNVYDKPKDGKGRWYIGTTKTETGTRKIHLSQTLKIALQNYKKKQDYFKKIYGKRYIYYNVEDVKNQSGKVVEHRIVREELSNKDSEKINLIFTRENGLYLGTDITRTPFKIIHNELGIKKCRFYDLRGSYAIKILNNGVEIRDVADLLGHKNIETT
;
A
#
# COMPACT_ATOMS: atom_id res chain seq x y z
N MET A 1 -23.12 -6.82 10.23
CA MET A 1 -23.37 -6.96 11.68
C MET A 1 -22.75 -5.86 12.54
N LYS A 2 -21.44 -5.51 12.42
CA LYS A 2 -20.84 -4.40 13.18
C LYS A 2 -21.57 -3.07 12.92
N VAL A 3 -21.91 -2.77 11.65
CA VAL A 3 -22.66 -1.57 11.25
C VAL A 3 -24.03 -1.57 11.90
N LEU A 4 -24.81 -2.67 11.79
CA LEU A 4 -26.14 -2.77 12.37
C LEU A 4 -26.13 -2.55 13.89
N LYS A 5 -25.22 -3.21 14.61
CA LYS A 5 -25.06 -2.99 16.06
C LYS A 5 -24.68 -1.55 16.41
N GLY A 6 -23.80 -0.93 15.58
CA GLY A 6 -23.43 0.47 15.74
C GLY A 6 -24.61 1.40 15.54
N SER A 7 -25.34 1.23 14.44
CA SER A 7 -26.52 2.06 14.14
C SER A 7 -27.59 1.99 15.25
N PHE A 8 -27.90 0.79 15.75
CA PHE A 8 -28.85 0.66 16.85
C PHE A 8 -28.32 1.21 18.18
N ARG A 9 -27.02 1.10 18.44
CA ARG A 9 -26.40 1.75 19.58
C ARG A 9 -26.54 3.25 19.49
N ASP A 10 -26.21 3.83 18.35
CA ASP A 10 -26.29 5.29 18.16
C ASP A 10 -27.75 5.78 18.21
N ALA A 11 -28.70 5.01 17.68
CA ALA A 11 -30.13 5.30 17.81
C ALA A 11 -30.62 5.26 19.25
N CYS A 12 -30.04 4.44 20.12
CA CYS A 12 -30.37 4.32 21.54
C CYS A 12 -29.62 5.38 22.37
N ASP A 13 -28.27 5.41 22.27
CA ASP A 13 -27.41 6.12 23.21
C ASP A 13 -27.19 7.59 22.82
N VAL A 14 -27.23 7.90 21.50
CA VAL A 14 -26.96 9.25 20.98
C VAL A 14 -28.25 10.00 20.64
N TYR A 15 -29.17 9.35 19.93
CA TYR A 15 -30.37 9.99 19.40
C TYR A 15 -31.63 9.75 20.22
N GLY A 16 -31.64 8.78 21.14
CA GLY A 16 -32.81 8.46 21.95
C GLY A 16 -34.02 7.97 21.17
N PHE A 17 -33.87 7.52 19.92
CA PHE A 17 -34.97 7.06 19.06
C PHE A 17 -35.60 5.73 19.53
N ILE A 18 -34.81 4.92 20.21
CA ILE A 18 -35.24 3.62 20.76
C ILE A 18 -34.75 3.47 22.21
N LYS A 19 -35.51 2.81 23.05
CA LYS A 19 -35.20 2.65 24.48
C LYS A 19 -34.10 1.60 24.74
N TYR A 20 -33.93 0.63 23.85
CA TYR A 20 -32.88 -0.41 23.98
C TYR A 20 -32.42 -0.85 22.62
N ASN A 21 -31.18 -1.34 22.57
CA ASN A 21 -30.56 -1.80 21.35
C ASN A 21 -30.99 -3.27 21.07
N PRO A 22 -31.86 -3.54 20.09
CA PRO A 22 -32.33 -4.89 19.79
C PRO A 22 -31.27 -5.83 19.25
N ALA A 23 -30.14 -5.27 18.81
CA ALA A 23 -29.03 -6.05 18.30
C ALA A 23 -27.89 -6.27 19.33
N ARG A 24 -28.07 -5.85 20.60
CA ARG A 24 -27.05 -5.91 21.64
C ARG A 24 -26.49 -7.32 21.80
N ASP A 25 -27.37 -8.30 21.93
CA ASP A 25 -27.04 -9.69 22.26
C ASP A 25 -26.96 -10.59 21.01
N LEU A 26 -27.23 -10.05 19.83
CA LEU A 26 -27.11 -10.81 18.59
C LEU A 26 -25.69 -11.34 18.41
N ARG A 27 -25.54 -12.65 18.45
CA ARG A 27 -24.31 -13.33 18.09
C ARG A 27 -24.42 -13.88 16.67
N LEU A 28 -23.48 -13.55 15.80
CA LEU A 28 -23.39 -14.26 14.52
C LEU A 28 -23.03 -15.71 14.82
N PRO A 29 -23.71 -16.67 14.18
CA PRO A 29 -23.22 -18.03 14.17
C PRO A 29 -21.75 -17.99 13.74
N ARG A 30 -20.88 -18.60 14.52
CA ARG A 30 -19.52 -18.86 14.07
C ARG A 30 -19.67 -19.87 12.92
N PHE A 31 -19.71 -19.36 11.69
CA PHE A 31 -19.49 -20.22 10.56
C PHE A 31 -18.02 -20.63 10.65
N ASP A 32 -17.79 -21.86 11.04
CA ASP A 32 -16.50 -22.53 10.98
C ASP A 32 -16.14 -22.91 9.53
N LYS A 33 -16.61 -22.15 8.57
CA LYS A 33 -15.91 -21.99 7.32
C LYS A 33 -14.67 -21.15 7.65
N ARG A 34 -13.66 -21.79 8.26
CA ARG A 34 -12.31 -21.48 7.84
C ARG A 34 -12.38 -21.54 6.33
N ARG A 35 -12.60 -20.40 5.68
CA ARG A 35 -12.12 -20.28 4.33
C ARG A 35 -10.65 -20.65 4.50
N GLU A 36 -10.29 -21.78 3.98
CA GLU A 36 -8.93 -22.01 3.55
C GLU A 36 -8.70 -20.99 2.45
N ASP A 37 -8.56 -19.73 2.85
CA ASP A 37 -7.86 -18.73 2.09
C ASP A 37 -6.42 -19.25 2.15
N ILE A 38 -6.16 -20.29 1.33
CA ILE A 38 -4.81 -20.77 1.07
C ILE A 38 -4.12 -19.53 0.52
N LYS A 39 -3.39 -18.87 1.42
CA LYS A 39 -2.55 -17.74 1.03
C LYS A 39 -1.58 -18.31 0.03
N HIS A 40 -1.57 -17.78 -1.17
CA HIS A 40 -0.65 -18.22 -2.19
C HIS A 40 0.78 -17.84 -1.74
N LEU A 41 1.67 -18.82 -1.66
CA LEU A 41 3.07 -18.59 -1.38
C LEU A 41 3.83 -18.60 -2.71
N TYR A 42 4.37 -17.46 -3.08
CA TYR A 42 5.13 -17.34 -4.32
C TYR A 42 6.43 -18.13 -4.24
N THR A 43 6.59 -19.05 -5.17
CA THR A 43 7.86 -19.74 -5.38
C THR A 43 8.83 -18.85 -6.14
N GLN A 44 10.14 -19.12 -6.03
CA GLN A 44 11.14 -18.36 -6.78
C GLN A 44 10.91 -18.46 -8.30
N LYS A 45 10.50 -19.62 -8.80
CA LYS A 45 10.16 -19.82 -10.22
C LYS A 45 9.02 -18.91 -10.69
N GLU A 46 7.99 -18.75 -9.88
CA GLU A 46 6.86 -17.85 -10.20
C GLU A 46 7.30 -16.39 -10.18
N ILE A 47 8.13 -16.00 -9.22
CA ILE A 47 8.71 -14.65 -9.16
C ILE A 47 9.52 -14.36 -10.42
N ASP A 48 10.41 -15.27 -10.81
CA ASP A 48 11.24 -15.12 -12.01
C ASP A 48 10.39 -15.06 -13.29
N LEU A 49 9.35 -15.88 -13.36
CA LEU A 49 8.41 -15.88 -14.49
C LEU A 49 7.66 -14.53 -14.60
N ILE A 50 7.21 -13.99 -13.48
CA ILE A 50 6.56 -12.68 -13.42
C ILE A 50 7.53 -11.57 -13.84
N LEU A 51 8.74 -11.56 -13.30
CA LEU A 51 9.75 -10.56 -13.63
C LEU A 51 10.12 -10.58 -15.11
N ASN A 52 10.28 -11.78 -15.70
CA ASN A 52 10.55 -11.93 -17.12
C ASN A 52 9.38 -11.42 -17.98
N LYS A 53 8.13 -11.76 -17.62
CA LYS A 53 6.94 -11.29 -18.35
C LYS A 53 6.82 -9.76 -18.35
N PHE A 54 7.19 -9.11 -17.25
CA PHE A 54 7.07 -7.67 -17.08
C PHE A 54 8.40 -6.91 -17.20
N SER A 55 9.43 -7.53 -17.82
CA SER A 55 10.76 -6.92 -17.99
C SER A 55 10.73 -5.55 -18.69
N ASN A 56 9.74 -5.27 -19.53
CA ASN A 56 9.52 -3.99 -20.20
C ASN A 56 8.59 -3.03 -19.43
N ASN A 57 8.16 -3.40 -18.21
CA ASN A 57 7.32 -2.56 -17.36
C ASN A 57 8.04 -2.26 -16.04
N ASP A 58 9.02 -1.36 -16.12
CA ASP A 58 9.89 -1.04 -14.98
C ASP A 58 9.13 -0.61 -13.73
N THR A 59 8.02 0.13 -13.90
CA THR A 59 7.23 0.59 -12.76
C THR A 59 6.61 -0.57 -12.01
N PHE A 60 5.96 -1.50 -12.72
CA PHE A 60 5.39 -2.68 -12.08
C PHE A 60 6.47 -3.60 -11.51
N THR A 61 7.54 -3.83 -12.27
CA THR A 61 8.68 -4.67 -11.84
C THR A 61 9.28 -4.13 -10.53
N CYS A 62 9.49 -2.81 -10.43
CA CYS A 62 10.05 -2.21 -9.22
C CYS A 62 9.06 -2.27 -8.03
N VAL A 63 7.76 -2.03 -8.25
CA VAL A 63 6.70 -2.22 -7.25
C VAL A 63 6.67 -3.66 -6.75
N PHE A 64 6.73 -4.63 -7.67
CA PHE A 64 6.70 -6.05 -7.35
C PHE A 64 7.93 -6.47 -6.52
N LEU A 65 9.14 -6.08 -6.96
CA LEU A 65 10.38 -6.33 -6.22
C LEU A 65 10.36 -5.69 -4.83
N THR A 66 9.87 -4.44 -4.73
CA THR A 66 9.74 -3.77 -3.42
C THR A 66 8.89 -4.61 -2.48
N SER A 67 7.74 -5.11 -2.92
CA SER A 67 6.91 -5.97 -2.08
C SER A 67 7.57 -7.30 -1.73
N CYS A 68 8.28 -7.94 -2.69
CA CYS A 68 8.99 -9.20 -2.48
C CYS A 68 10.10 -9.10 -1.43
N TYR A 69 10.81 -7.97 -1.38
CA TYR A 69 11.97 -7.78 -0.50
C TYR A 69 11.67 -7.06 0.81
N THR A 70 10.45 -6.54 1.00
CA THR A 70 10.09 -5.77 2.20
C THR A 70 8.87 -6.30 2.92
N GLY A 71 8.02 -7.07 2.25
CA GLY A 71 6.73 -7.50 2.79
C GLY A 71 5.76 -6.35 3.11
N MET A 72 5.97 -5.16 2.57
CA MET A 72 5.11 -3.99 2.77
C MET A 72 3.69 -4.24 2.25
N ARG A 73 2.71 -3.55 2.86
CA ARG A 73 1.33 -3.55 2.34
C ARG A 73 1.26 -2.79 1.03
N THR A 74 0.31 -3.15 0.17
CA THR A 74 0.15 -2.50 -1.16
C THR A 74 0.11 -0.97 -1.07
N GLY A 75 -0.65 -0.44 -0.12
CA GLY A 75 -0.74 1.01 0.07
C GLY A 75 0.54 1.64 0.62
N GLU A 76 1.31 0.91 1.42
CA GLU A 76 2.64 1.33 1.89
C GLU A 76 3.64 1.40 0.73
N VAL A 77 3.68 0.35 -0.12
CA VAL A 77 4.52 0.35 -1.33
C VAL A 77 4.16 1.52 -2.24
N CYS A 78 2.87 1.66 -2.56
CA CYS A 78 2.42 2.73 -3.45
C CYS A 78 2.61 4.14 -2.86
N GLY A 79 2.67 4.26 -1.53
CA GLY A 79 2.88 5.53 -0.82
C GLY A 79 4.34 5.92 -0.63
N LEU A 80 5.30 5.10 -1.07
CA LEU A 80 6.72 5.42 -0.93
C LEU A 80 7.10 6.66 -1.74
N THR A 81 7.90 7.50 -1.11
CA THR A 81 8.54 8.67 -1.69
C THR A 81 10.05 8.48 -1.75
N TRP A 82 10.75 9.26 -2.57
CA TRP A 82 12.22 9.23 -2.59
C TRP A 82 12.84 9.71 -1.27
N ASP A 83 12.09 10.50 -0.50
CA ASP A 83 12.50 11.01 0.81
C ASP A 83 12.45 9.91 1.89
N ASP A 84 11.74 8.81 1.63
CA ASP A 84 11.67 7.63 2.50
C ASP A 84 12.88 6.68 2.33
N ILE A 85 13.71 6.88 1.28
CA ILE A 85 14.82 5.97 0.94
C ILE A 85 16.17 6.61 1.26
N ASP A 86 16.86 6.04 2.22
CA ASP A 86 18.26 6.40 2.52
C ASP A 86 19.20 5.34 1.89
N PHE A 87 19.78 5.69 0.75
CA PHE A 87 20.68 4.79 0.03
C PHE A 87 22.05 4.63 0.69
N GLU A 88 22.48 5.58 1.52
CA GLU A 88 23.76 5.51 2.23
C GLU A 88 23.63 4.61 3.47
N LYS A 89 22.58 4.84 4.27
CA LYS A 89 22.29 4.02 5.46
C LYS A 89 21.60 2.70 5.12
N GLU A 90 21.26 2.48 3.84
CA GLU A 90 20.55 1.31 3.36
C GLU A 90 19.25 1.03 4.15
N THR A 91 18.41 2.06 4.26
CA THR A 91 17.14 1.96 5.01
C THR A 91 15.96 2.53 4.22
N ILE A 92 14.79 1.98 4.49
CA ILE A 92 13.49 2.46 4.04
C ILE A 92 12.67 2.85 5.25
N ASN A 93 12.17 4.09 5.27
CA ASN A 93 11.28 4.57 6.30
C ASN A 93 9.82 4.39 5.83
N ILE A 94 9.09 3.48 6.44
CA ILE A 94 7.69 3.21 6.09
C ILE A 94 6.81 4.06 7.00
N GLN A 95 6.25 5.15 6.46
CA GLN A 95 5.44 6.11 7.22
C GLN A 95 4.12 6.46 6.53
N HIS A 96 3.96 6.09 5.28
CA HIS A 96 2.80 6.43 4.49
C HIS A 96 2.00 5.19 4.07
N ASN A 97 0.68 5.36 3.96
CA ASN A 97 -0.21 4.37 3.37
C ASN A 97 -1.20 5.07 2.43
N VAL A 98 -1.19 4.67 1.17
CA VAL A 98 -2.10 5.22 0.17
C VAL A 98 -3.36 4.35 0.06
N TYR A 99 -4.50 5.02 -0.03
CA TYR A 99 -5.80 4.39 -0.25
C TYR A 99 -6.65 5.22 -1.21
N ASP A 100 -7.62 4.59 -1.85
CA ASP A 100 -8.54 5.28 -2.73
C ASP A 100 -9.85 5.65 -2.04
N LYS A 101 -10.39 6.78 -2.44
CA LYS A 101 -11.77 7.17 -2.16
C LYS A 101 -12.35 7.75 -3.43
N PRO A 102 -13.43 7.18 -3.98
CA PRO A 102 -14.07 7.73 -5.18
C PRO A 102 -14.67 9.09 -4.84
N LYS A 103 -14.18 10.19 -5.45
CA LYS A 103 -14.73 11.53 -5.24
C LYS A 103 -14.38 12.63 -6.21
N ASP A 104 -15.21 13.61 -6.22
CA ASP A 104 -15.24 15.07 -6.49
C ASP A 104 -14.32 15.69 -7.57
N GLY A 105 -13.69 14.90 -8.44
CA GLY A 105 -12.94 15.42 -9.60
C GLY A 105 -11.53 15.95 -9.33
N LYS A 106 -11.12 16.21 -8.09
CA LYS A 106 -9.76 16.70 -7.76
C LYS A 106 -8.71 15.60 -7.62
N GLY A 107 -9.12 14.37 -7.40
CA GLY A 107 -8.24 13.23 -7.22
C GLY A 107 -8.87 12.19 -6.29
N ARG A 108 -8.48 10.93 -6.48
CA ARG A 108 -9.03 9.82 -5.71
C ARG A 108 -8.04 9.21 -4.71
N TRP A 109 -6.77 9.59 -4.79
CA TRP A 109 -5.73 9.02 -3.94
C TRP A 109 -5.53 9.86 -2.69
N TYR A 110 -5.58 9.21 -1.58
CA TYR A 110 -5.35 9.78 -0.26
C TYR A 110 -4.12 9.12 0.36
N ILE A 111 -3.31 9.91 1.04
CA ILE A 111 -2.15 9.45 1.77
C ILE A 111 -2.42 9.69 3.26
N GLY A 112 -2.21 8.67 4.06
CA GLY A 112 -2.32 8.74 5.50
C GLY A 112 -1.03 8.28 6.15
N THR A 113 -0.80 8.73 7.36
CA THR A 113 0.17 8.07 8.22
C THR A 113 -0.29 6.64 8.46
N THR A 114 0.62 5.73 8.64
CA THR A 114 0.28 4.35 9.05
C THR A 114 -0.58 4.41 10.30
N LYS A 115 -1.73 3.72 10.29
CA LYS A 115 -2.84 3.82 11.29
C LYS A 115 -2.43 3.65 12.76
N THR A 116 -1.20 3.33 13.05
CA THR A 116 -0.70 3.02 14.40
C THR A 116 0.74 3.47 14.52
N GLU A 117 1.17 3.83 15.73
CA GLU A 117 2.58 4.08 16.04
C GLU A 117 3.48 2.92 15.59
N THR A 118 3.01 1.68 15.70
CA THR A 118 3.69 0.47 15.20
C THR A 118 3.67 0.36 13.67
N GLY A 119 2.93 1.19 12.97
CA GLY A 119 2.89 1.21 11.50
C GLY A 119 4.07 1.96 10.89
N THR A 120 4.55 3.01 11.57
CA THR A 120 5.78 3.72 11.17
C THR A 120 6.96 2.88 11.65
N ARG A 121 7.76 2.44 10.68
CA ARG A 121 8.91 1.58 10.95
C ARG A 121 10.01 1.80 9.93
N LYS A 122 11.22 1.52 10.33
CA LYS A 122 12.39 1.54 9.47
C LYS A 122 12.83 0.10 9.20
N ILE A 123 13.01 -0.23 7.94
CA ILE A 123 13.49 -1.54 7.51
C ILE A 123 14.79 -1.43 6.72
N HIS A 124 15.53 -2.52 6.66
CA HIS A 124 16.75 -2.59 5.87
C HIS A 124 16.43 -2.63 4.36
N LEU A 125 17.16 -1.85 3.57
CA LEU A 125 17.13 -1.85 2.12
C LEU A 125 18.14 -2.88 1.60
N SER A 126 17.66 -4.04 1.15
CA SER A 126 18.54 -5.09 0.61
C SER A 126 19.27 -4.59 -0.65
N GLN A 127 20.48 -5.11 -0.88
CA GLN A 127 21.33 -4.72 -2.01
C GLN A 127 20.63 -4.88 -3.38
N THR A 128 19.89 -5.98 -3.56
CA THR A 128 19.12 -6.21 -4.79
C THR A 128 18.07 -5.12 -5.01
N LEU A 129 17.32 -4.78 -3.97
CA LEU A 129 16.30 -3.73 -4.05
C LEU A 129 16.93 -2.34 -4.21
N LYS A 130 18.07 -2.08 -3.55
CA LYS A 130 18.84 -0.83 -3.70
C LYS A 130 19.22 -0.59 -5.16
N ILE A 131 19.78 -1.59 -5.83
CA ILE A 131 20.16 -1.50 -7.24
C ILE A 131 18.91 -1.25 -8.11
N ALA A 132 17.84 -1.98 -7.88
CA ALA A 132 16.59 -1.82 -8.64
C ALA A 132 16.01 -0.39 -8.49
N LEU A 133 15.94 0.12 -7.27
CA LEU A 133 15.45 1.48 -7.00
C LEU A 133 16.37 2.57 -7.58
N GLN A 134 17.68 2.41 -7.50
CA GLN A 134 18.63 3.35 -8.10
C GLN A 134 18.48 3.40 -9.62
N ASN A 135 18.35 2.26 -10.28
CA ASN A 135 18.12 2.19 -11.72
C ASN A 135 16.78 2.81 -12.10
N TYR A 136 15.74 2.54 -11.32
CA TYR A 136 14.42 3.12 -11.52
C TYR A 136 14.44 4.65 -11.34
N LYS A 137 15.17 5.17 -10.35
CA LYS A 137 15.35 6.62 -10.13
C LYS A 137 16.01 7.29 -11.33
N LYS A 138 17.12 6.72 -11.85
CA LYS A 138 17.78 7.21 -13.05
C LYS A 138 16.83 7.27 -14.25
N LYS A 139 16.00 6.23 -14.42
CA LYS A 139 15.02 6.16 -15.51
C LYS A 139 13.88 7.18 -15.32
N GLN A 140 13.38 7.35 -14.10
CA GLN A 140 12.38 8.37 -13.79
C GLN A 140 12.95 9.80 -14.06
N ASP A 141 14.20 10.07 -13.67
CA ASP A 141 14.86 11.37 -13.92
C ASP A 141 15.11 11.61 -15.41
N TYR A 142 15.39 10.56 -16.18
CA TYR A 142 15.47 10.63 -17.64
C TYR A 142 14.11 11.02 -18.26
N PHE A 143 13.03 10.37 -17.83
CA PHE A 143 11.70 10.73 -18.31
C PHE A 143 11.24 12.13 -17.89
N LYS A 144 11.59 12.59 -16.70
CA LYS A 144 11.35 13.98 -16.29
C LYS A 144 11.98 14.97 -17.27
N LYS A 145 13.20 14.68 -17.77
CA LYS A 145 13.88 15.52 -18.78
C LYS A 145 13.17 15.46 -20.14
N ILE A 146 12.78 14.26 -20.60
CA ILE A 146 12.10 14.08 -21.89
C ILE A 146 10.73 14.78 -21.91
N TYR A 147 9.91 14.53 -20.90
CA TYR A 147 8.56 15.12 -20.83
C TYR A 147 8.60 16.61 -20.47
N GLY A 148 9.65 17.08 -19.79
CA GLY A 148 9.82 18.47 -19.40
C GLY A 148 8.57 19.03 -18.71
N LYS A 149 7.99 20.09 -19.27
CA LYS A 149 6.77 20.72 -18.74
C LYS A 149 5.51 19.82 -18.80
N ARG A 150 5.54 18.73 -19.56
CA ARG A 150 4.43 17.76 -19.64
C ARG A 150 4.52 16.66 -18.59
N TYR A 151 5.58 16.61 -17.80
CA TYR A 151 5.70 15.65 -16.71
C TYR A 151 4.74 16.03 -15.60
N ILE A 152 4.00 15.04 -15.09
CA ILE A 152 2.97 15.27 -14.07
C ILE A 152 3.61 15.16 -12.69
N TYR A 153 3.57 16.24 -11.95
CA TYR A 153 3.98 16.30 -10.55
C TYR A 153 2.77 16.30 -9.63
N TYR A 154 3.00 15.96 -8.37
CA TYR A 154 1.95 15.87 -7.36
C TYR A 154 2.33 16.62 -6.10
N ASN A 155 1.29 17.15 -5.45
CA ASN A 155 1.33 17.75 -4.13
C ASN A 155 0.37 17.03 -3.19
N VAL A 156 0.56 17.24 -1.89
CA VAL A 156 -0.35 16.78 -0.84
C VAL A 156 -1.18 17.96 -0.36
N GLU A 157 -2.48 17.83 -0.41
CA GLU A 157 -3.45 18.80 0.12
C GLU A 157 -4.12 18.29 1.39
N ASP A 158 -4.26 19.17 2.35
CA ASP A 158 -5.08 18.94 3.53
C ASP A 158 -6.56 19.01 3.21
N VAL A 159 -7.28 17.96 3.56
CA VAL A 159 -8.75 17.92 3.51
C VAL A 159 -9.28 18.28 4.90
N LYS A 160 -9.95 19.42 5.02
CA LYS A 160 -10.51 19.92 6.27
C LYS A 160 -12.00 19.59 6.38
N ASN A 161 -12.46 19.30 7.60
CA ASN A 161 -13.89 19.15 7.88
C ASN A 161 -14.57 20.53 8.04
N GLN A 162 -15.87 20.53 8.33
CA GLN A 162 -16.65 21.77 8.54
C GLN A 162 -16.12 22.67 9.68
N SER A 163 -15.43 22.09 10.66
CA SER A 163 -14.80 22.83 11.77
C SER A 163 -13.37 23.31 11.46
N GLY A 164 -12.90 23.16 10.21
CA GLY A 164 -11.55 23.57 9.79
C GLY A 164 -10.43 22.62 10.21
N LYS A 165 -10.74 21.51 10.88
CA LYS A 165 -9.74 20.51 11.30
C LYS A 165 -9.36 19.64 10.11
N VAL A 166 -8.04 19.42 9.92
CA VAL A 166 -7.51 18.44 8.92
C VAL A 166 -7.95 17.04 9.33
N VAL A 167 -8.60 16.35 8.41
CA VAL A 167 -9.11 14.99 8.60
C VAL A 167 -8.42 13.97 7.70
N GLU A 168 -7.89 14.42 6.57
CA GLU A 168 -7.22 13.59 5.57
C GLU A 168 -6.22 14.40 4.77
N HIS A 169 -5.33 13.70 4.06
CA HIS A 169 -4.39 14.28 3.12
C HIS A 169 -4.64 13.65 1.74
N ARG A 170 -4.77 14.48 0.71
CA ARG A 170 -5.09 14.04 -0.65
C ARG A 170 -3.92 14.31 -1.58
N ILE A 171 -3.60 13.34 -2.43
CA ILE A 171 -2.62 13.48 -3.51
C ILE A 171 -3.32 14.14 -4.70
N VAL A 172 -2.86 15.31 -5.09
CA VAL A 172 -3.42 16.13 -6.17
C VAL A 172 -2.31 16.48 -7.16
N ARG A 173 -2.64 16.59 -8.46
CA ARG A 173 -1.67 17.10 -9.44
C ARG A 173 -1.25 18.52 -9.07
N GLU A 174 0.03 18.85 -9.23
CA GLU A 174 0.59 20.16 -8.91
C GLU A 174 -0.21 21.31 -9.57
N GLU A 175 -0.64 21.14 -10.83
CA GLU A 175 -1.42 22.11 -11.58
C GLU A 175 -2.85 22.39 -11.03
N LEU A 176 -3.36 21.47 -10.21
CA LEU A 176 -4.70 21.53 -9.60
C LEU A 176 -4.64 21.79 -8.10
N SER A 177 -3.43 21.86 -7.54
CA SER A 177 -3.22 21.98 -6.10
C SER A 177 -3.34 23.42 -5.61
N ASN A 178 -3.64 23.57 -4.32
CA ASN A 178 -3.66 24.86 -3.65
C ASN A 178 -2.24 25.40 -3.43
N LYS A 179 -2.09 26.70 -3.23
CA LYS A 179 -0.77 27.35 -3.02
C LYS A 179 -0.02 26.86 -1.78
N ASP A 180 -0.74 26.41 -0.76
CA ASP A 180 -0.19 25.94 0.52
C ASP A 180 0.07 24.43 0.54
N SER A 181 -0.04 23.76 -0.60
CA SER A 181 0.16 22.32 -0.70
C SER A 181 1.64 21.96 -0.78
N GLU A 182 2.03 20.86 -0.12
CA GLU A 182 3.41 20.39 -0.10
C GLU A 182 3.69 19.44 -1.27
N LYS A 183 4.87 19.60 -1.88
CA LYS A 183 5.32 18.72 -2.96
C LYS A 183 5.63 17.33 -2.44
N ILE A 184 5.18 16.30 -3.17
CA ILE A 184 5.46 14.91 -2.86
C ILE A 184 6.25 14.23 -3.98
N ASN A 185 7.37 13.60 -3.63
CA ASN A 185 8.27 12.92 -4.55
C ASN A 185 7.95 11.43 -4.66
N LEU A 186 6.80 11.08 -5.24
CA LEU A 186 6.36 9.69 -5.38
C LEU A 186 7.33 8.86 -6.22
N ILE A 187 7.65 7.65 -5.74
CA ILE A 187 8.53 6.72 -6.45
C ILE A 187 7.80 6.14 -7.66
N PHE A 188 6.66 5.48 -7.46
CA PHE A 188 6.02 4.65 -8.46
C PHE A 188 5.03 5.41 -9.33
N THR A 189 5.55 6.04 -10.37
CA THR A 189 4.76 6.75 -11.39
C THR A 189 5.01 6.14 -12.78
N ARG A 190 4.12 6.42 -13.73
CA ARG A 190 4.39 6.13 -15.14
C ARG A 190 5.50 7.03 -15.69
N GLU A 191 5.95 6.75 -16.89
CA GLU A 191 6.99 7.52 -17.60
C GLU A 191 6.68 9.03 -17.66
N ASN A 192 5.42 9.39 -17.89
CA ASN A 192 4.96 10.77 -17.91
C ASN A 192 4.67 11.38 -16.52
N GLY A 193 5.00 10.67 -15.44
CA GLY A 193 4.72 11.08 -14.07
C GLY A 193 3.34 10.70 -13.55
N LEU A 194 2.44 10.11 -14.36
CA LEU A 194 1.09 9.76 -13.91
C LEU A 194 1.11 8.75 -12.76
N TYR A 195 0.54 9.14 -11.63
CA TYR A 195 0.40 8.28 -10.46
C TYR A 195 -0.85 7.40 -10.54
N LEU A 196 -0.68 6.13 -10.31
CA LEU A 196 -1.74 5.12 -10.39
C LEU A 196 -2.20 4.60 -9.03
N GLY A 197 -1.54 4.98 -7.94
CA GLY A 197 -1.78 4.43 -6.62
C GLY A 197 -1.79 2.90 -6.63
N THR A 198 -2.73 2.29 -5.92
CA THR A 198 -2.84 0.82 -5.84
C THR A 198 -3.33 0.15 -7.13
N ASP A 199 -3.86 0.90 -8.09
CA ASP A 199 -4.29 0.35 -9.39
C ASP A 199 -3.12 -0.16 -10.26
N ILE A 200 -1.90 0.23 -9.92
CA ILE A 200 -0.69 -0.21 -10.62
C ILE A 200 -0.58 -1.73 -10.69
N THR A 201 -1.15 -2.44 -9.73
CA THR A 201 -1.12 -3.91 -9.66
C THR A 201 -2.28 -4.57 -10.41
N ARG A 202 -3.37 -3.85 -10.70
CA ARG A 202 -4.62 -4.42 -11.20
C ARG A 202 -4.48 -5.12 -12.56
N THR A 203 -3.92 -4.43 -13.55
CA THR A 203 -3.75 -5.00 -14.89
C THR A 203 -2.67 -6.10 -14.92
N PRO A 204 -1.48 -5.91 -14.31
CA PRO A 204 -0.48 -6.97 -14.25
C PRO A 204 -1.02 -8.25 -13.61
N PHE A 205 -1.79 -8.17 -12.53
CA PHE A 205 -2.35 -9.37 -11.89
C PHE A 205 -3.40 -10.08 -12.74
N LYS A 206 -4.15 -9.38 -13.58
CA LYS A 206 -5.01 -10.03 -14.58
C LYS A 206 -4.17 -10.82 -15.60
N ILE A 207 -3.04 -10.25 -16.05
CA ILE A 207 -2.12 -10.93 -16.98
C ILE A 207 -1.49 -12.16 -16.30
N ILE A 208 -1.01 -12.02 -15.06
CA ILE A 208 -0.44 -13.14 -14.29
C ILE A 208 -1.43 -14.29 -14.19
N HIS A 209 -2.70 -14.01 -13.87
CA HIS A 209 -3.73 -15.05 -13.76
C HIS A 209 -4.06 -15.72 -15.08
N ASN A 210 -4.18 -14.94 -16.17
CA ASN A 210 -4.69 -15.43 -17.44
C ASN A 210 -3.60 -16.04 -18.32
N GLU A 211 -2.39 -15.45 -18.29
CA GLU A 211 -1.32 -15.84 -19.23
C GLU A 211 -0.24 -16.70 -18.55
N LEU A 212 0.08 -16.47 -17.28
CA LEU A 212 1.09 -17.26 -16.56
C LEU A 212 0.49 -18.43 -15.79
N GLY A 213 -0.84 -18.55 -15.74
CA GLY A 213 -1.52 -19.64 -15.07
C GLY A 213 -1.37 -19.66 -13.54
N ILE A 214 -0.79 -18.61 -12.93
CA ILE A 214 -0.63 -18.48 -11.49
C ILE A 214 -1.96 -18.03 -10.90
N LYS A 215 -2.84 -19.00 -10.64
CA LYS A 215 -4.20 -18.77 -10.16
C LYS A 215 -4.22 -18.47 -8.66
N LYS A 216 -5.19 -17.64 -8.24
CA LYS A 216 -5.47 -17.29 -6.83
C LYS A 216 -4.37 -16.50 -6.11
N CYS A 217 -3.30 -16.09 -6.77
CA CYS A 217 -2.31 -15.20 -6.20
C CYS A 217 -2.82 -13.76 -6.17
N ARG A 218 -2.45 -13.01 -5.14
CA ARG A 218 -2.73 -11.57 -4.99
C ARG A 218 -1.43 -10.85 -4.71
N PHE A 219 -1.36 -9.57 -5.03
CA PHE A 219 -0.18 -8.76 -4.67
C PHE A 219 0.10 -8.81 -3.15
N TYR A 220 -0.97 -8.82 -2.35
CA TYR A 220 -0.85 -8.91 -0.89
C TYR A 220 -0.19 -10.23 -0.40
N ASP A 221 -0.30 -11.31 -1.15
CA ASP A 221 0.27 -12.61 -0.78
C ASP A 221 1.81 -12.62 -0.81
N LEU A 222 2.44 -11.65 -1.49
CA LEU A 222 3.90 -11.42 -1.43
C LEU A 222 4.38 -11.14 -0.01
N ARG A 223 3.57 -10.46 0.80
CA ARG A 223 3.87 -10.21 2.21
C ARG A 223 3.96 -11.50 3.03
N GLY A 224 3.03 -12.44 2.79
CA GLY A 224 3.09 -13.77 3.42
C GLY A 224 4.31 -14.57 2.96
N SER A 225 4.62 -14.50 1.66
CA SER A 225 5.82 -15.15 1.11
C SER A 225 7.11 -14.59 1.68
N TYR A 226 7.20 -13.27 1.85
CA TYR A 226 8.31 -12.60 2.52
C TYR A 226 8.44 -13.07 3.98
N ALA A 227 7.32 -13.07 4.75
CA ALA A 227 7.33 -13.50 6.14
C ALA A 227 7.88 -14.92 6.30
N ILE A 228 7.39 -15.86 5.50
CA ILE A 228 7.84 -17.25 5.53
C ILE A 228 9.32 -17.37 5.12
N LYS A 229 9.75 -16.60 4.12
CA LYS A 229 11.16 -16.61 3.68
C LYS A 229 12.11 -16.19 4.80
N ILE A 230 11.79 -15.13 5.55
CA ILE A 230 12.67 -14.68 6.64
C ILE A 230 12.59 -15.57 7.88
N LEU A 231 11.42 -16.16 8.18
CA LEU A 231 11.28 -17.18 9.22
C LEU A 231 12.14 -18.42 8.90
N ASN A 232 12.14 -18.90 7.66
CA ASN A 232 12.96 -20.03 7.22
C ASN A 232 14.47 -19.72 7.27
N ASN A 233 14.84 -18.44 7.26
CA ASN A 233 16.23 -18.00 7.45
C ASN A 233 16.59 -17.83 8.94
N GLY A 234 15.74 -18.28 9.88
CA GLY A 234 16.03 -18.31 11.32
C GLY A 234 15.72 -17.02 12.08
N VAL A 235 15.03 -16.06 11.46
CA VAL A 235 14.59 -14.84 12.16
C VAL A 235 13.42 -15.20 13.08
N GLU A 236 13.44 -14.69 14.30
CA GLU A 236 12.38 -14.93 15.28
C GLU A 236 11.04 -14.32 14.82
N ILE A 237 9.94 -15.02 15.15
CA ILE A 237 8.59 -14.59 14.74
C ILE A 237 8.22 -13.18 15.26
N ARG A 238 8.79 -12.78 16.39
CA ARG A 238 8.58 -11.45 16.97
C ARG A 238 9.20 -10.37 16.08
N ASP A 239 10.44 -10.58 15.65
CA ASP A 239 11.15 -9.65 14.77
C ASP A 239 10.46 -9.57 13.40
N VAL A 240 9.95 -10.69 12.90
CA VAL A 240 9.13 -10.72 11.67
C VAL A 240 7.84 -9.91 11.85
N ALA A 241 7.17 -10.03 12.99
CA ALA A 241 5.98 -9.24 13.29
C ALA A 241 6.29 -7.73 13.31
N ASP A 242 7.40 -7.33 13.91
CA ASP A 242 7.85 -5.94 13.99
C ASP A 242 8.25 -5.41 12.60
N LEU A 243 9.01 -6.15 11.81
CA LEU A 243 9.35 -5.81 10.42
C LEU A 243 8.11 -5.62 9.55
N LEU A 244 7.08 -6.43 9.77
CA LEU A 244 5.82 -6.31 9.06
C LEU A 244 4.90 -5.22 9.65
N GLY A 245 5.13 -4.72 10.86
CA GLY A 245 4.25 -3.78 11.55
C GLY A 245 2.93 -4.45 11.96
N HIS A 246 2.98 -5.64 12.53
CA HIS A 246 1.84 -6.33 13.15
C HIS A 246 1.73 -5.93 14.62
N LYS A 247 0.53 -5.55 15.07
CA LYS A 247 0.27 -5.28 16.50
C LYS A 247 0.31 -6.55 17.35
N ASN A 248 -0.14 -7.67 16.79
CA ASN A 248 -0.24 -8.96 17.45
C ASN A 248 0.55 -10.00 16.65
N ILE A 249 1.38 -10.76 17.35
CA ILE A 249 2.18 -11.86 16.79
C ILE A 249 1.31 -12.91 16.11
N GLU A 250 0.09 -13.15 16.62
CA GLU A 250 -0.90 -14.07 16.03
C GLU A 250 -1.28 -13.73 14.57
N THR A 251 -0.97 -12.51 14.11
CA THR A 251 -1.22 -12.08 12.73
C THR A 251 -0.09 -12.48 11.79
N THR A 252 1.07 -12.83 12.33
CA THR A 252 2.26 -13.22 11.58
C THR A 252 2.24 -14.71 11.28
#